data_7ee7b062d508fe0775f90a3655e71cd9
#
_entry.id   7ee7b062d508fe0775f90a3655e71cd9
#
_cell.length_a   1.000
_cell.length_b   1.000
_cell.length_c   1.000
_cell.angle_alpha   90.00
_cell.angle_beta   90.00
_cell.angle_gamma   90.00
#
_symmetry.space_group_name_H-M   'P 1'
#
loop_
_entity.id
_entity.type
_entity.pdbx_description
1 polymer ?
#
loop_
_entity_poly.entity_id
_entity_poly.type
_entity_poly.pdbx_seq_one_letter_code
_entity_poly.pdbx_strand_id
1 'polypeptide(L)'
;VINEKDNNNEAFTAEVHGLTRRIISCLDIKDGRTVKGVNFENIRDAGDPVELGAFYAQQGADELVFLDITATVEKRKTLSELVYRISHKINIPFTVGGGISSVEDVQVLLQNGADKISVNTSAFKNPQLINDLSKEFGSQCVVLAIDTKKEADGEWYVYLNGGRTKTNTKCFDWAKQAVDRGAGEILLTSMNNDGTKAGFALDITRQLSTQLPVPVIASGGGGTMDHFVDVFTKGKADAALAASIFHFKEIAIPDLKTYLQQKHLKMRL
;
A
#
# COMPACT_ATOMS: atom_id res chain seq x y z
N VAL A 1 -3.87 61.56 9.86
CA VAL A 1 -2.79 60.71 9.32
C VAL A 1 -2.88 59.40 10.09
N ILE A 2 -3.58 58.43 9.56
CA ILE A 2 -3.74 57.10 10.13
C ILE A 2 -2.85 56.19 9.31
N ASN A 3 -1.89 55.56 9.97
CA ASN A 3 -1.00 54.55 9.42
C ASN A 3 -1.74 53.23 9.33
N GLU A 4 -2.00 52.75 8.11
CA GLU A 4 -2.21 51.34 7.79
C GLU A 4 -0.85 50.64 7.88
N LYS A 5 -0.72 49.72 8.80
CA LYS A 5 0.36 48.74 8.81
C LYS A 5 -0.22 47.32 8.84
N ASP A 6 -0.08 46.67 7.73
CA ASP A 6 0.29 45.29 7.53
C ASP A 6 -0.36 44.23 8.45
N ASN A 7 -1.53 43.77 8.04
CA ASN A 7 -2.04 42.46 8.36
C ASN A 7 -1.66 41.47 7.23
N ASN A 8 -0.43 41.00 7.24
CA ASN A 8 0.00 39.86 6.42
C ASN A 8 0.99 39.01 7.20
N ASN A 9 0.51 38.26 8.20
CA ASN A 9 1.30 37.17 8.82
C ASN A 9 0.45 36.33 9.79
N GLU A 10 -0.73 35.93 9.39
CA GLU A 10 -1.49 34.88 10.07
C GLU A 10 -1.90 33.78 9.12
N ALA A 11 -0.92 33.05 8.60
CA ALA A 11 -1.20 31.86 7.87
C ALA A 11 0.05 30.97 7.84
N PHE A 12 0.45 30.41 8.98
CA PHE A 12 1.28 29.20 8.98
C PHE A 12 1.64 28.75 10.41
N THR A 13 0.66 28.51 11.27
CA THR A 13 0.85 27.68 12.47
C THR A 13 -0.32 26.74 12.67
N ALA A 14 -0.69 25.98 11.66
CA ALA A 14 -1.34 24.71 11.90
C ALA A 14 -0.21 23.77 12.30
N GLU A 15 0.06 23.60 13.57
CA GLU A 15 0.88 22.52 14.09
C GLU A 15 0.32 21.21 13.51
N VAL A 16 1.10 20.60 12.63
CA VAL A 16 0.78 19.29 12.08
C VAL A 16 1.03 18.26 13.19
N HIS A 17 0.09 18.16 14.14
CA HIS A 17 -0.04 17.02 15.04
C HIS A 17 -0.55 15.81 14.22
N GLY A 18 0.20 15.40 13.19
CA GLY A 18 -0.12 14.26 12.35
C GLY A 18 0.72 13.06 12.74
N LEU A 19 0.17 11.86 12.53
CA LEU A 19 0.92 10.61 12.56
C LEU A 19 2.09 10.67 11.57
N THR A 20 3.18 9.96 11.85
CA THR A 20 4.31 9.79 10.92
C THR A 20 3.84 9.13 9.64
N ARG A 21 4.32 9.64 8.50
CA ARG A 21 4.07 9.01 7.19
C ARG A 21 4.96 7.78 7.04
N ARG A 22 4.44 6.75 6.37
CA ARG A 22 5.13 5.46 6.21
C ARG A 22 5.62 5.28 4.77
N ILE A 23 6.85 4.78 4.63
CA ILE A 23 7.43 4.31 3.38
C ILE A 23 7.38 2.79 3.40
N ILE A 24 6.68 2.21 2.44
CA ILE A 24 6.42 0.77 2.35
C ILE A 24 7.12 0.22 1.10
N SER A 25 7.92 -0.84 1.28
CA SER A 25 8.49 -1.58 0.14
C SER A 25 7.64 -2.80 -0.18
N CYS A 26 7.28 -2.99 -1.46
CA CYS A 26 6.50 -4.12 -1.94
C CYS A 26 7.39 -5.16 -2.61
N LEU A 27 7.18 -6.43 -2.29
CA LEU A 27 7.85 -7.58 -2.88
C LEU A 27 6.79 -8.51 -3.52
N ASP A 28 6.78 -8.57 -4.85
CA ASP A 28 5.96 -9.53 -5.58
C ASP A 28 6.60 -10.91 -5.49
N ILE A 29 5.85 -11.91 -5.05
CA ILE A 29 6.34 -13.28 -4.87
C ILE A 29 5.77 -14.18 -5.95
N LYS A 30 6.65 -14.94 -6.59
CA LYS A 30 6.31 -16.00 -7.53
C LYS A 30 7.14 -17.24 -7.21
N ASP A 31 6.47 -18.36 -6.95
CA ASP A 31 7.12 -19.65 -6.66
C ASP A 31 8.18 -19.53 -5.52
N GLY A 32 7.88 -18.73 -4.47
CA GLY A 32 8.76 -18.51 -3.32
C GLY A 32 9.95 -17.56 -3.58
N ARG A 33 10.03 -16.94 -4.74
CA ARG A 33 11.07 -15.96 -5.11
C ARG A 33 10.48 -14.57 -5.28
N THR A 34 11.24 -13.54 -4.93
CA THR A 34 10.87 -12.17 -5.30
C THR A 34 11.06 -11.97 -6.78
N VAL A 35 10.06 -11.40 -7.41
CA VAL A 35 10.08 -11.14 -8.84
C VAL A 35 9.73 -9.68 -9.13
N LYS A 36 10.20 -9.17 -10.26
CA LYS A 36 9.82 -7.86 -10.76
C LYS A 36 9.57 -7.92 -12.26
N GLY A 37 8.43 -7.37 -12.66
CA GLY A 37 8.05 -7.16 -14.05
C GLY A 37 7.45 -5.77 -14.23
N VAL A 38 7.35 -5.31 -15.47
CA VAL A 38 6.54 -4.15 -15.84
C VAL A 38 5.19 -4.69 -16.30
N ASN A 39 4.09 -4.22 -15.69
CA ASN A 39 2.73 -4.71 -15.97
C ASN A 39 2.57 -6.24 -15.89
N PHE A 40 3.30 -6.90 -14.96
CA PHE A 40 3.36 -8.37 -14.84
C PHE A 40 3.93 -9.10 -16.05
N GLU A 41 4.55 -8.40 -16.97
CA GLU A 41 5.27 -8.95 -18.14
C GLU A 41 6.79 -8.88 -17.93
N ASN A 42 7.55 -9.74 -18.64
CA ASN A 42 9.02 -9.80 -18.52
C ASN A 42 9.53 -9.97 -17.08
N ILE A 43 8.90 -10.84 -16.34
CA ILE A 43 9.21 -11.11 -14.93
C ILE A 43 10.67 -11.56 -14.78
N ARG A 44 11.45 -10.82 -13.98
CA ARG A 44 12.83 -11.16 -13.61
C ARG A 44 12.89 -11.53 -12.15
N ASP A 45 13.73 -12.51 -11.81
CA ASP A 45 14.05 -12.86 -10.44
C ASP A 45 14.82 -11.68 -9.78
N ALA A 46 14.33 -11.22 -8.64
CA ALA A 46 14.93 -10.14 -7.86
C ALA A 46 15.62 -10.66 -6.58
N GLY A 47 15.53 -11.95 -6.27
CA GLY A 47 16.23 -12.58 -5.17
C GLY A 47 15.35 -13.28 -4.14
N ASP A 48 15.95 -13.68 -3.01
CA ASP A 48 15.24 -14.30 -1.89
C ASP A 48 14.41 -13.23 -1.15
N PRO A 49 13.10 -13.44 -0.95
CA PRO A 49 12.23 -12.45 -0.29
C PRO A 49 12.59 -12.20 1.17
N VAL A 50 13.17 -13.17 1.87
CA VAL A 50 13.59 -13.02 3.28
C VAL A 50 14.79 -12.09 3.38
N GLU A 51 15.79 -12.29 2.53
CA GLU A 51 16.99 -11.45 2.51
C GLU A 51 16.67 -10.02 2.03
N LEU A 52 15.81 -9.87 1.02
CA LEU A 52 15.36 -8.56 0.56
C LEU A 52 14.51 -7.84 1.61
N GLY A 53 13.62 -8.55 2.28
CA GLY A 53 12.84 -8.01 3.39
C GLY A 53 13.74 -7.51 4.53
N ALA A 54 14.72 -8.30 4.93
CA ALA A 54 15.71 -7.91 5.93
C ALA A 54 16.52 -6.67 5.49
N PHE A 55 16.93 -6.63 4.23
CA PHE A 55 17.64 -5.48 3.66
C PHE A 55 16.78 -4.20 3.75
N TYR A 56 15.50 -4.24 3.32
CA TYR A 56 14.65 -3.05 3.39
C TYR A 56 14.32 -2.63 4.81
N ALA A 57 14.16 -3.57 5.75
CA ALA A 57 14.00 -3.27 7.16
C ALA A 57 15.24 -2.53 7.71
N GLN A 58 16.45 -2.98 7.37
CA GLN A 58 17.71 -2.31 7.73
C GLN A 58 17.86 -0.95 7.05
N GLN A 59 17.33 -0.77 5.84
CA GLN A 59 17.29 0.52 5.15
C GLN A 59 16.22 1.48 5.72
N GLY A 60 15.49 1.08 6.74
CA GLY A 60 14.51 1.93 7.41
C GLY A 60 13.15 1.99 6.73
N ALA A 61 12.75 0.98 5.95
CA ALA A 61 11.35 0.84 5.57
C ALA A 61 10.48 0.77 6.84
N ASP A 62 9.30 1.39 6.80
CA ASP A 62 8.39 1.39 7.94
C ASP A 62 7.55 0.13 8.01
N GLU A 63 7.20 -0.43 6.86
CA GLU A 63 6.47 -1.68 6.67
C GLU A 63 6.90 -2.36 5.38
N LEU A 64 6.61 -3.65 5.26
CA LEU A 64 6.78 -4.41 4.02
C LEU A 64 5.43 -4.98 3.56
N VAL A 65 5.28 -5.15 2.25
CA VAL A 65 4.14 -5.87 1.66
C VAL A 65 4.68 -6.99 0.79
N PHE A 66 4.21 -8.21 1.03
CA PHE A 66 4.52 -9.39 0.23
C PHE A 66 3.24 -9.83 -0.51
N LEU A 67 3.27 -9.80 -1.84
CA LEU A 67 2.13 -10.17 -2.67
C LEU A 67 2.44 -11.45 -3.45
N ASP A 68 1.81 -12.56 -3.11
CA ASP A 68 1.88 -13.78 -3.92
C ASP A 68 1.02 -13.63 -5.18
N ILE A 69 1.68 -13.45 -6.33
CA ILE A 69 1.03 -13.27 -7.63
C ILE A 69 0.65 -14.59 -8.31
N THR A 70 0.97 -15.74 -7.70
CA THR A 70 0.73 -17.09 -8.27
C THR A 70 -0.15 -17.96 -7.39
N ALA A 71 -0.79 -17.37 -6.37
CA ALA A 71 -1.49 -18.11 -5.35
C ALA A 71 -2.52 -19.11 -5.90
N THR A 72 -2.22 -20.38 -5.71
CA THR A 72 -3.13 -21.53 -5.88
C THR A 72 -3.22 -22.26 -4.56
N VAL A 73 -4.23 -23.12 -4.40
CA VAL A 73 -4.44 -23.91 -3.15
C VAL A 73 -3.19 -24.68 -2.74
N GLU A 74 -2.47 -25.27 -3.73
CA GLU A 74 -1.26 -26.05 -3.47
C GLU A 74 -0.06 -25.23 -2.98
N LYS A 75 -0.02 -23.93 -3.31
CA LYS A 75 1.09 -23.02 -2.96
C LYS A 75 0.93 -22.34 -1.58
N ARG A 76 -0.20 -22.49 -0.90
CA ARG A 76 -0.44 -21.90 0.42
C ARG A 76 0.54 -22.36 1.48
N LYS A 77 0.94 -23.65 1.45
CA LYS A 77 1.94 -24.17 2.38
C LYS A 77 3.28 -23.47 2.20
N THR A 78 3.71 -23.29 0.96
CA THR A 78 4.94 -22.57 0.63
C THR A 78 4.91 -21.12 1.10
N LEU A 79 3.75 -20.44 0.97
CA LEU A 79 3.57 -19.07 1.45
C LEU A 79 3.64 -18.99 2.98
N SER A 80 3.00 -19.90 3.72
CA SER A 80 3.05 -19.90 5.18
C SER A 80 4.46 -20.17 5.74
N GLU A 81 5.21 -21.08 5.12
CA GLU A 81 6.62 -21.33 5.46
C GLU A 81 7.49 -20.09 5.18
N LEU A 82 7.22 -19.39 4.07
CA LEU A 82 7.89 -18.14 3.75
C LEU A 82 7.59 -17.05 4.78
N VAL A 83 6.33 -16.88 5.15
CA VAL A 83 5.88 -15.92 6.18
C VAL A 83 6.58 -16.19 7.51
N TYR A 84 6.65 -17.44 7.94
CA TYR A 84 7.39 -17.84 9.14
C TYR A 84 8.88 -17.43 9.07
N ARG A 85 9.56 -17.66 7.94
CA ARG A 85 10.96 -17.27 7.76
C ARG A 85 11.14 -15.76 7.79
N ILE A 86 10.23 -14.99 7.18
CA ILE A 86 10.23 -13.53 7.17
C ILE A 86 10.08 -13.01 8.60
N SER A 87 9.06 -13.48 9.34
CA SER A 87 8.76 -13.01 10.70
C SER A 87 9.91 -13.18 11.69
N HIS A 88 10.79 -14.18 11.47
CA HIS A 88 11.99 -14.40 12.28
C HIS A 88 13.20 -13.57 11.86
N LYS A 89 13.11 -12.87 10.72
CA LYS A 89 14.25 -12.15 10.17
C LYS A 89 14.10 -10.63 10.22
N ILE A 90 12.87 -10.13 10.27
CA ILE A 90 12.58 -8.69 10.29
C ILE A 90 11.92 -8.27 11.61
N ASN A 91 12.04 -7.00 11.94
CA ASN A 91 11.48 -6.40 13.16
C ASN A 91 10.54 -5.22 12.87
N ILE A 92 10.05 -5.12 11.65
CA ILE A 92 9.05 -4.14 11.23
C ILE A 92 7.78 -4.87 10.78
N PRO A 93 6.60 -4.23 10.87
CA PRO A 93 5.35 -4.85 10.45
C PRO A 93 5.37 -5.24 8.98
N PHE A 94 4.68 -6.32 8.65
CA PHE A 94 4.49 -6.69 7.25
C PHE A 94 3.09 -7.24 6.96
N THR A 95 2.65 -6.95 5.75
CA THR A 95 1.37 -7.39 5.19
C THR A 95 1.61 -8.50 4.17
N VAL A 96 0.78 -9.52 4.21
CA VAL A 96 0.80 -10.62 3.22
C VAL A 96 -0.49 -10.58 2.40
N GLY A 97 -0.36 -10.63 1.08
CA GLY A 97 -1.49 -10.67 0.15
C GLY A 97 -1.30 -11.72 -0.95
N GLY A 98 -2.36 -11.94 -1.70
CA GLY A 98 -2.40 -12.90 -2.80
C GLY A 98 -3.14 -14.19 -2.42
N GLY A 99 -4.18 -14.53 -3.21
CA GLY A 99 -4.93 -15.79 -3.10
C GLY A 99 -5.73 -16.02 -1.82
N ILE A 100 -5.79 -15.08 -0.90
CA ILE A 100 -6.55 -15.17 0.35
C ILE A 100 -8.03 -15.15 0.03
N SER A 101 -8.77 -16.16 0.50
CA SER A 101 -10.19 -16.33 0.18
C SER A 101 -11.07 -16.81 1.35
N SER A 102 -10.47 -17.14 2.48
CA SER A 102 -11.19 -17.61 3.67
C SER A 102 -10.57 -17.12 4.98
N VAL A 103 -11.29 -17.30 6.09
CA VAL A 103 -10.80 -17.00 7.45
C VAL A 103 -9.63 -17.93 7.81
N GLU A 104 -9.71 -19.20 7.40
CA GLU A 104 -8.68 -20.19 7.66
C GLU A 104 -7.36 -19.84 6.98
N ASP A 105 -7.40 -19.30 5.74
CA ASP A 105 -6.21 -18.81 5.05
C ASP A 105 -5.50 -17.74 5.88
N VAL A 106 -6.27 -16.79 6.41
CA VAL A 106 -5.76 -15.68 7.21
C VAL A 106 -5.21 -16.16 8.54
N GLN A 107 -5.93 -17.06 9.22
CA GLN A 107 -5.48 -17.62 10.50
C GLN A 107 -4.09 -18.25 10.39
N VAL A 108 -3.85 -19.03 9.32
CA VAL A 108 -2.54 -19.65 9.08
C VAL A 108 -1.45 -18.59 8.90
N LEU A 109 -1.70 -17.53 8.12
CA LEU A 109 -0.70 -16.48 7.86
C LEU A 109 -0.37 -15.68 9.13
N LEU A 110 -1.38 -15.28 9.92
CA LEU A 110 -1.18 -14.56 11.19
C LEU A 110 -0.47 -15.43 12.23
N GLN A 111 -0.80 -16.73 12.34
CA GLN A 111 -0.10 -17.67 13.22
C GLN A 111 1.37 -17.88 12.84
N ASN A 112 1.72 -17.69 11.57
CA ASN A 112 3.11 -17.74 11.11
C ASN A 112 3.83 -16.38 11.19
N GLY A 113 3.18 -15.35 11.74
CA GLY A 113 3.80 -14.09 12.12
C GLY A 113 3.55 -12.91 11.19
N ALA A 114 2.61 -13.02 10.22
CA ALA A 114 2.15 -11.83 9.51
C ALA A 114 1.41 -10.89 10.45
N ASP A 115 1.61 -9.58 10.32
CA ASP A 115 0.90 -8.57 11.13
C ASP A 115 -0.44 -8.20 10.51
N LYS A 116 -0.51 -8.18 9.18
CA LYS A 116 -1.70 -7.81 8.40
C LYS A 116 -1.84 -8.73 7.19
N ILE A 117 -3.06 -8.83 6.70
CA ILE A 117 -3.37 -9.51 5.44
C ILE A 117 -4.04 -8.57 4.46
N SER A 118 -3.81 -8.81 3.18
CA SER A 118 -4.41 -8.01 2.12
C SER A 118 -5.35 -8.87 1.27
N VAL A 119 -6.62 -8.44 1.18
CA VAL A 119 -7.65 -9.05 0.33
C VAL A 119 -8.05 -8.10 -0.80
N ASN A 120 -8.33 -8.66 -1.97
CA ASN A 120 -8.73 -7.90 -3.17
C ASN A 120 -9.94 -8.57 -3.84
N THR A 121 -9.75 -9.31 -4.90
CA THR A 121 -10.80 -9.94 -5.72
C THR A 121 -11.75 -10.84 -4.91
N SER A 122 -11.24 -11.59 -3.93
CA SER A 122 -12.07 -12.44 -3.07
C SER A 122 -13.05 -11.64 -2.23
N ALA A 123 -12.59 -10.54 -1.64
CA ALA A 123 -13.42 -9.63 -0.87
C ALA A 123 -14.47 -8.92 -1.73
N PHE A 124 -14.13 -8.56 -2.96
CA PHE A 124 -15.10 -7.97 -3.90
C PHE A 124 -16.21 -8.95 -4.29
N LYS A 125 -15.85 -10.21 -4.56
CA LYS A 125 -16.79 -11.29 -4.90
C LYS A 125 -17.65 -11.73 -3.71
N ASN A 126 -17.08 -11.71 -2.52
CA ASN A 126 -17.75 -12.04 -1.26
C ASN A 126 -17.42 -10.99 -0.20
N PRO A 127 -18.16 -9.86 -0.15
CA PRO A 127 -17.91 -8.80 0.84
C PRO A 127 -18.09 -9.24 2.29
N GLN A 128 -18.81 -10.34 2.56
CA GLN A 128 -18.95 -10.92 3.90
C GLN A 128 -17.60 -11.36 4.46
N LEU A 129 -16.65 -11.74 3.61
CA LEU A 129 -15.30 -12.08 4.04
C LEU A 129 -14.64 -10.98 4.89
N ILE A 130 -14.86 -9.68 4.53
CA ILE A 130 -14.30 -8.56 5.31
C ILE A 130 -14.90 -8.53 6.72
N ASN A 131 -16.21 -8.75 6.86
CA ASN A 131 -16.87 -8.80 8.16
C ASN A 131 -16.33 -9.95 9.02
N ASP A 132 -16.16 -11.13 8.42
CA ASP A 132 -15.71 -12.33 9.12
C ASP A 132 -14.25 -12.14 9.58
N LEU A 133 -13.37 -11.61 8.72
CA LEU A 133 -11.98 -11.33 9.05
C LEU A 133 -11.85 -10.26 10.12
N SER A 134 -12.59 -9.16 10.01
CA SER A 134 -12.52 -8.06 10.99
C SER A 134 -13.06 -8.47 12.36
N LYS A 135 -14.07 -9.33 12.38
CA LYS A 135 -14.63 -9.88 13.62
C LYS A 135 -13.67 -10.85 14.32
N GLU A 136 -12.99 -11.70 13.56
CA GLU A 136 -12.10 -12.74 14.10
C GLU A 136 -10.74 -12.17 14.52
N PHE A 137 -10.14 -11.31 13.68
CA PHE A 137 -8.76 -10.87 13.87
C PHE A 137 -8.63 -9.37 14.19
N GLY A 138 -9.72 -8.61 14.14
CA GLY A 138 -9.71 -7.16 14.29
C GLY A 138 -9.49 -6.42 12.98
N SER A 139 -10.12 -5.25 12.83
CA SER A 139 -10.02 -4.43 11.62
C SER A 139 -8.58 -4.05 11.26
N GLN A 140 -7.72 -3.83 12.25
CA GLN A 140 -6.31 -3.45 12.05
C GLN A 140 -5.49 -4.51 11.28
N CYS A 141 -5.94 -5.77 11.24
CA CYS A 141 -5.28 -6.83 10.47
C CYS A 141 -5.77 -6.89 9.02
N VAL A 142 -6.85 -6.20 8.66
CA VAL A 142 -7.51 -6.32 7.36
C VAL A 142 -7.20 -5.13 6.47
N VAL A 143 -6.35 -5.35 5.46
CA VAL A 143 -6.04 -4.38 4.40
C VAL A 143 -6.87 -4.71 3.16
N LEU A 144 -7.69 -3.77 2.70
CA LEU A 144 -8.36 -3.90 1.42
C LEU A 144 -7.46 -3.38 0.31
N ALA A 145 -6.99 -4.26 -0.57
CA ALA A 145 -6.31 -3.85 -1.80
C ALA A 145 -7.35 -3.55 -2.89
N ILE A 146 -7.18 -2.42 -3.57
CA ILE A 146 -8.02 -1.99 -4.69
C ILE A 146 -7.12 -1.65 -5.87
N ASP A 147 -7.24 -2.41 -6.95
CA ASP A 147 -6.73 -2.00 -8.25
C ASP A 147 -7.78 -1.10 -8.90
N THR A 148 -7.39 0.11 -9.27
CA THR A 148 -8.32 1.09 -9.85
C THR A 148 -7.76 1.74 -11.09
N LYS A 149 -8.65 2.11 -12.01
CA LYS A 149 -8.30 2.79 -13.24
C LYS A 149 -9.27 3.94 -13.50
N LYS A 150 -8.71 5.10 -13.88
CA LYS A 150 -9.50 6.23 -14.37
C LYS A 150 -9.88 5.99 -15.81
N GLU A 151 -11.18 6.01 -16.09
CA GLU A 151 -11.72 5.77 -17.41
C GLU A 151 -11.98 7.08 -18.17
N ALA A 152 -12.41 6.97 -19.42
CA ALA A 152 -12.64 8.12 -20.31
C ALA A 152 -13.74 9.08 -19.83
N ASP A 153 -14.67 8.59 -18.99
CA ASP A 153 -15.70 9.39 -18.33
C ASP A 153 -15.19 10.20 -17.13
N GLY A 154 -13.90 10.07 -16.81
CA GLY A 154 -13.24 10.76 -15.69
C GLY A 154 -13.41 10.09 -14.34
N GLU A 155 -14.14 8.96 -14.27
CA GLU A 155 -14.42 8.22 -13.05
C GLU A 155 -13.41 7.09 -12.80
N TRP A 156 -13.21 6.76 -11.52
CA TRP A 156 -12.33 5.67 -11.09
C TRP A 156 -13.12 4.40 -10.84
N TYR A 157 -12.81 3.33 -11.56
CA TYR A 157 -13.47 2.02 -11.44
C TYR A 157 -12.56 0.97 -10.85
N VAL A 158 -13.16 0.05 -10.08
CA VAL A 158 -12.46 -1.12 -9.52
C VAL A 158 -12.17 -2.13 -10.62
N TYR A 159 -10.96 -2.68 -10.57
CA TYR A 159 -10.51 -3.79 -11.40
C TYR A 159 -10.18 -4.99 -10.55
N LEU A 160 -10.44 -6.18 -11.07
CA LEU A 160 -10.23 -7.46 -10.39
C LEU A 160 -9.18 -8.30 -11.11
N ASN A 161 -8.77 -9.39 -10.46
CA ASN A 161 -7.87 -10.39 -11.05
C ASN A 161 -6.53 -9.78 -11.51
N GLY A 162 -5.94 -8.91 -10.70
CA GLY A 162 -4.70 -8.21 -11.04
C GLY A 162 -4.88 -7.26 -12.22
N GLY A 163 -5.95 -6.48 -12.23
CA GLY A 163 -6.23 -5.47 -13.24
C GLY A 163 -6.84 -5.98 -14.56
N ARG A 164 -7.14 -7.28 -14.68
CA ARG A 164 -7.60 -7.89 -15.93
C ARG A 164 -9.10 -7.76 -16.18
N THR A 165 -9.89 -7.53 -15.14
CA THR A 165 -11.35 -7.54 -15.23
C THR A 165 -11.92 -6.23 -14.68
N LYS A 166 -12.44 -5.38 -15.59
CA LYS A 166 -13.16 -4.16 -15.22
C LYS A 166 -14.48 -4.51 -14.54
N THR A 167 -14.84 -3.76 -13.51
CA THR A 167 -16.17 -3.78 -12.90
C THR A 167 -16.94 -2.50 -13.25
N ASN A 168 -18.23 -2.45 -12.91
CA ASN A 168 -19.03 -1.23 -12.98
C ASN A 168 -19.08 -0.48 -11.64
N THR A 169 -18.28 -0.90 -10.66
CA THR A 169 -18.27 -0.31 -9.32
C THR A 169 -17.21 0.79 -9.24
N LYS A 170 -17.61 1.97 -8.77
CA LYS A 170 -16.68 3.07 -8.54
C LYS A 170 -15.75 2.76 -7.36
N CYS A 171 -14.51 3.20 -7.47
CA CYS A 171 -13.48 2.93 -6.47
C CYS A 171 -13.87 3.43 -5.08
N PHE A 172 -14.39 4.66 -4.97
CA PHE A 172 -14.80 5.25 -3.70
C PHE A 172 -15.96 4.47 -3.04
N ASP A 173 -16.97 4.07 -3.82
CA ASP A 173 -18.14 3.35 -3.30
C ASP A 173 -17.73 1.99 -2.72
N TRP A 174 -16.85 1.28 -3.42
CA TRP A 174 -16.31 0.01 -2.93
C TRP A 174 -15.44 0.19 -1.67
N ALA A 175 -14.54 1.17 -1.68
CA ALA A 175 -13.70 1.46 -0.53
C ALA A 175 -14.54 1.79 0.71
N LYS A 176 -15.56 2.64 0.55
CA LYS A 176 -16.49 2.98 1.63
C LYS A 176 -17.24 1.75 2.14
N GLN A 177 -17.81 0.95 1.24
CA GLN A 177 -18.51 -0.28 1.61
C GLN A 177 -17.61 -1.24 2.39
N ALA A 178 -16.35 -1.38 2.00
CA ALA A 178 -15.40 -2.27 2.68
C ALA A 178 -15.00 -1.73 4.05
N VAL A 179 -14.82 -0.43 4.21
CA VAL A 179 -14.57 0.20 5.51
C VAL A 179 -15.77 0.02 6.45
N ASP A 180 -16.99 0.23 5.96
CA ASP A 180 -18.22 0.00 6.72
C ASP A 180 -18.36 -1.48 7.16
N ARG A 181 -17.69 -2.42 6.47
CA ARG A 181 -17.62 -3.84 6.81
C ARG A 181 -16.47 -4.23 7.73
N GLY A 182 -15.54 -3.31 8.01
CA GLY A 182 -14.45 -3.53 8.95
C GLY A 182 -13.06 -3.62 8.33
N ALA A 183 -12.85 -3.24 7.07
CA ALA A 183 -11.50 -3.02 6.55
C ALA A 183 -10.84 -1.88 7.33
N GLY A 184 -9.65 -2.13 7.89
CA GLY A 184 -8.93 -1.19 8.73
C GLY A 184 -7.90 -0.33 7.99
N GLU A 185 -7.60 -0.67 6.73
CA GLU A 185 -6.65 0.06 5.89
C GLU A 185 -6.96 -0.19 4.40
N ILE A 186 -6.68 0.80 3.55
CA ILE A 186 -6.84 0.69 2.09
C ILE A 186 -5.46 0.71 1.43
N LEU A 187 -5.15 -0.28 0.60
CA LEU A 187 -4.02 -0.27 -0.34
C LEU A 187 -4.56 0.05 -1.74
N LEU A 188 -4.36 1.30 -2.16
CA LEU A 188 -4.90 1.82 -3.42
C LEU A 188 -3.84 1.79 -4.52
N THR A 189 -4.00 0.95 -5.52
CA THR A 189 -3.09 0.89 -6.69
C THR A 189 -3.76 1.50 -7.92
N SER A 190 -3.15 2.59 -8.41
CA SER A 190 -3.57 3.20 -9.68
C SER A 190 -2.93 2.48 -10.87
N MET A 191 -3.75 1.82 -11.68
CA MET A 191 -3.29 1.14 -12.90
C MET A 191 -2.81 2.11 -13.99
N ASN A 192 -3.33 3.34 -14.00
CA ASN A 192 -2.86 4.38 -14.94
C ASN A 192 -1.42 4.81 -14.64
N ASN A 193 -1.01 4.74 -13.39
CA ASN A 193 0.27 5.25 -12.91
C ASN A 193 1.29 4.13 -12.66
N ASP A 194 0.83 2.90 -12.39
CA ASP A 194 1.71 1.79 -12.02
C ASP A 194 2.75 1.48 -13.12
N GLY A 195 4.02 1.37 -12.70
CA GLY A 195 5.16 1.17 -13.60
C GLY A 195 5.61 2.39 -14.41
N THR A 196 4.84 3.50 -14.43
CA THR A 196 5.15 4.69 -15.28
C THR A 196 6.19 5.60 -14.68
N LYS A 197 6.38 5.61 -13.36
CA LYS A 197 7.22 6.56 -12.60
C LYS A 197 6.80 8.03 -12.79
N ALA A 198 5.55 8.29 -13.19
CA ALA A 198 5.03 9.63 -13.49
C ALA A 198 4.30 10.31 -12.31
N GLY A 199 4.38 9.72 -11.13
CA GLY A 199 3.72 10.19 -9.91
C GLY A 199 2.49 9.36 -9.56
N PHE A 200 2.06 9.47 -8.30
CA PHE A 200 0.88 8.77 -7.78
C PHE A 200 -0.42 9.42 -8.27
N ALA A 201 -1.52 8.68 -8.24
CA ALA A 201 -2.86 9.19 -8.56
C ALA A 201 -3.41 10.04 -7.40
N LEU A 202 -3.11 11.35 -7.42
CA LEU A 202 -3.35 12.24 -6.29
C LEU A 202 -4.83 12.50 -6.02
N ASP A 203 -5.68 12.58 -7.06
CA ASP A 203 -7.10 12.90 -6.97
C ASP A 203 -7.87 11.82 -6.21
N ILE A 204 -7.79 10.57 -6.64
CA ILE A 204 -8.47 9.45 -5.98
C ILE A 204 -7.87 9.16 -4.60
N THR A 205 -6.53 9.26 -4.45
CA THR A 205 -5.88 9.09 -3.15
C THR A 205 -6.41 10.11 -2.15
N ARG A 206 -6.47 11.39 -2.54
CA ARG A 206 -7.01 12.46 -1.68
C ARG A 206 -8.48 12.22 -1.33
N GLN A 207 -9.29 11.81 -2.29
CA GLN A 207 -10.70 11.53 -2.06
C GLN A 207 -10.87 10.46 -0.97
N LEU A 208 -10.16 9.34 -1.08
CA LEU A 208 -10.22 8.26 -0.08
C LEU A 208 -9.67 8.74 1.28
N SER A 209 -8.48 9.34 1.29
CA SER A 209 -7.80 9.74 2.54
C SER A 209 -8.53 10.83 3.32
N THR A 210 -9.35 11.65 2.66
CA THR A 210 -10.09 12.74 3.35
C THR A 210 -11.52 12.35 3.73
N GLN A 211 -12.09 11.31 3.10
CA GLN A 211 -13.50 10.95 3.28
C GLN A 211 -13.69 9.61 4.02
N LEU A 212 -12.64 8.82 4.18
CA LEU A 212 -12.71 7.55 4.91
C LEU A 212 -11.93 7.66 6.24
N PRO A 213 -12.42 6.99 7.29
CA PRO A 213 -11.81 7.06 8.63
C PRO A 213 -10.64 6.09 8.84
N VAL A 214 -10.08 5.53 7.77
CA VAL A 214 -8.99 4.55 7.81
C VAL A 214 -7.79 5.03 7.02
N PRO A 215 -6.56 4.60 7.36
CA PRO A 215 -5.38 4.94 6.61
C PRO A 215 -5.45 4.48 5.14
N VAL A 216 -4.85 5.29 4.26
CA VAL A 216 -4.72 4.99 2.84
C VAL A 216 -3.25 4.89 2.43
N ILE A 217 -2.88 3.76 1.88
CA ILE A 217 -1.58 3.49 1.27
C ILE A 217 -1.71 3.76 -0.23
N ALA A 218 -1.00 4.76 -0.75
CA ALA A 218 -0.95 5.03 -2.18
C ALA A 218 0.08 4.12 -2.87
N SER A 219 -0.31 3.51 -3.98
CA SER A 219 0.52 2.61 -4.78
C SER A 219 0.40 2.89 -6.27
N GLY A 220 1.51 2.70 -7.00
CA GLY A 220 1.60 2.91 -8.44
C GLY A 220 2.02 4.33 -8.81
N GLY A 221 3.16 4.46 -9.52
CA GLY A 221 3.65 5.70 -10.11
C GLY A 221 4.79 6.42 -9.39
N GLY A 222 5.18 6.00 -8.19
CA GLY A 222 6.34 6.57 -7.50
C GLY A 222 7.62 6.44 -8.34
N GLY A 223 8.27 7.56 -8.69
CA GLY A 223 9.47 7.57 -9.53
C GLY A 223 10.53 8.57 -9.08
N THR A 224 10.13 9.66 -8.42
CA THR A 224 11.05 10.67 -7.86
C THR A 224 10.69 10.95 -6.41
N MET A 225 11.61 11.55 -5.65
CA MET A 225 11.35 11.92 -4.26
C MET A 225 10.21 12.95 -4.15
N ASP A 226 10.06 13.85 -5.13
CA ASP A 226 8.97 14.83 -5.17
C ASP A 226 7.58 14.17 -5.33
N HIS A 227 7.49 13.03 -5.99
CA HIS A 227 6.23 12.28 -6.06
C HIS A 227 5.74 11.85 -4.67
N PHE A 228 6.66 11.53 -3.75
CA PHE A 228 6.32 11.21 -2.35
C PHE A 228 5.92 12.46 -1.57
N VAL A 229 6.55 13.62 -1.82
CA VAL A 229 6.07 14.90 -1.26
C VAL A 229 4.64 15.16 -1.71
N ASP A 230 4.36 15.04 -3.00
CA ASP A 230 3.04 15.30 -3.57
C ASP A 230 1.96 14.36 -3.03
N VAL A 231 2.24 13.06 -2.92
CA VAL A 231 1.24 12.11 -2.42
C VAL A 231 0.92 12.32 -0.94
N PHE A 232 1.88 12.75 -0.12
CA PHE A 232 1.64 13.06 1.28
C PHE A 232 1.01 14.43 1.52
N THR A 233 1.34 15.44 0.69
CA THR A 233 0.83 16.82 0.86
C THR A 233 -0.46 17.04 0.11
N LYS A 234 -0.50 16.74 -1.20
CA LYS A 234 -1.64 16.93 -2.09
C LYS A 234 -2.59 15.72 -2.05
N GLY A 235 -2.05 14.51 -2.09
CA GLY A 235 -2.82 13.26 -2.02
C GLY A 235 -3.32 12.92 -0.61
N LYS A 236 -2.72 13.50 0.45
CA LYS A 236 -3.06 13.24 1.86
C LYS A 236 -2.89 11.78 2.31
N ALA A 237 -2.16 10.95 1.55
CA ALA A 237 -1.92 9.56 1.90
C ALA A 237 -1.25 9.41 3.27
N ASP A 238 -1.52 8.31 3.98
CA ASP A 238 -0.89 7.95 5.25
C ASP A 238 0.39 7.14 5.04
N ALA A 239 0.45 6.45 3.90
CA ALA A 239 1.63 5.71 3.47
C ALA A 239 1.79 5.76 1.95
N ALA A 240 3.02 5.57 1.49
CA ALA A 240 3.33 5.41 0.07
C ALA A 240 4.09 4.10 -0.13
N LEU A 241 3.60 3.28 -1.06
CA LEU A 241 4.18 2.01 -1.42
C LEU A 241 4.89 2.12 -2.75
N ALA A 242 6.12 1.64 -2.80
CA ALA A 242 6.88 1.50 -4.05
C ALA A 242 7.68 0.20 -4.06
N ALA A 243 8.04 -0.23 -5.26
CA ALA A 243 8.81 -1.46 -5.48
C ALA A 243 10.05 -1.20 -6.35
N SER A 244 9.85 -0.92 -7.64
CA SER A 244 10.92 -0.87 -8.64
C SER A 244 12.05 0.11 -8.31
N ILE A 245 11.73 1.31 -7.83
CA ILE A 245 12.73 2.33 -7.48
C ILE A 245 13.66 1.89 -6.35
N PHE A 246 13.17 1.06 -5.43
CA PHE A 246 13.96 0.49 -4.34
C PHE A 246 14.73 -0.75 -4.82
N HIS A 247 14.07 -1.66 -5.58
CA HIS A 247 14.71 -2.86 -6.11
C HIS A 247 15.87 -2.55 -7.06
N PHE A 248 15.72 -1.52 -7.90
CA PHE A 248 16.77 -1.09 -8.82
C PHE A 248 17.73 -0.06 -8.22
N LYS A 249 17.61 0.24 -6.91
CA LYS A 249 18.46 1.19 -6.18
C LYS A 249 18.47 2.59 -6.82
N GLU A 250 17.37 3.01 -7.43
CA GLU A 250 17.24 4.35 -8.01
C GLU A 250 17.06 5.40 -6.91
N ILE A 251 16.39 5.03 -5.82
CA ILE A 251 16.21 5.85 -4.61
C ILE A 251 16.48 4.96 -3.41
N ALA A 252 17.37 5.41 -2.51
CA ALA A 252 17.56 4.74 -1.22
C ALA A 252 16.49 5.22 -0.23
N ILE A 253 15.94 4.32 0.59
CA ILE A 253 14.90 4.66 1.57
C ILE A 253 15.38 5.71 2.59
N PRO A 254 16.61 5.64 3.14
CA PRO A 254 17.13 6.66 4.06
C PRO A 254 17.19 8.05 3.41
N ASP A 255 17.63 8.13 2.15
CA ASP A 255 17.74 9.40 1.42
C ASP A 255 16.36 10.00 1.17
N LEU A 256 15.40 9.15 0.78
CA LEU A 256 14.00 9.57 0.61
C LEU A 256 13.43 10.13 1.91
N LYS A 257 13.59 9.43 3.03
CA LYS A 257 13.08 9.88 4.32
C LYS A 257 13.71 11.18 4.77
N THR A 258 15.03 11.34 4.60
CA THR A 258 15.74 12.58 4.87
C THR A 258 15.21 13.73 4.02
N TYR A 259 15.01 13.49 2.72
CA TYR A 259 14.43 14.48 1.83
C TYR A 259 13.01 14.90 2.25
N LEU A 260 12.16 13.93 2.62
CA LEU A 260 10.80 14.20 3.09
C LEU A 260 10.78 15.01 4.40
N GLN A 261 11.72 14.76 5.31
CA GLN A 261 11.87 15.58 6.52
C GLN A 261 12.28 17.03 6.20
N GLN A 262 13.17 17.24 5.23
CA GLN A 262 13.51 18.59 4.74
C GLN A 262 12.31 19.33 4.13
N LYS A 263 11.30 18.59 3.67
CA LYS A 263 10.01 19.12 3.21
C LYS A 263 8.96 19.20 4.35
N HIS A 264 9.40 19.16 5.62
CA HIS A 264 8.57 19.26 6.82
C HIS A 264 7.53 18.12 6.98
N LEU A 265 7.77 16.96 6.36
CA LEU A 265 6.96 15.76 6.58
C LEU A 265 7.52 14.96 7.75
N LYS A 266 6.64 14.51 8.66
CA LYS A 266 7.04 13.66 9.78
C LYS A 266 7.36 12.25 9.28
N MET A 267 8.61 11.84 9.41
CA MET A 267 9.10 10.51 9.05
C MET A 267 9.76 9.87 10.27
N ARG A 268 9.65 8.54 10.37
CA ARG A 268 10.47 7.75 11.30
C ARG A 268 11.82 7.49 10.62
N LEU A 269 12.92 7.81 11.27
CA LEU A 269 14.28 7.49 10.81
C LEU A 269 14.77 6.20 11.44
#